data_12974341e7fff0a0e814f412622c4ef5
#
_entry.id   12974341e7fff0a0e814f412622c4ef5
#
_cell.length_a   1.000
_cell.length_b   1.000
_cell.length_c   1.000
_cell.angle_alpha   90.00
_cell.angle_beta   90.00
_cell.angle_gamma   90.00
#
_symmetry.space_group_name_H-M   'P 1'
#
loop_
_entity.id
_entity.type
_entity.pdbx_description
1 polymer ?
#
loop_
_entity_poly.entity_id
_entity_poly.type
_entity_poly.pdbx_seq_one_letter_code
_entity_poly.pdbx_strand_id
1 'polypeptide(L)'
;TLVLQHHENFNGTGYPKGLMGRQIKLGARILRVLNTYEAMTSGRGYRAKKSPYESINEMQNMAIAEVIDPVIFKKFCLFLRLFPKGACVTDLDGASYLVKDMHVESGNIIALSQRHKKINIIQEFRIKTLNL
;
A
#
# COMPACT_ATOMS: atom_id res chain seq x y z
N THR A 1 -24.21 -5.88 -1.94
CA THR A 1 -23.80 -5.50 -0.57
C THR A 1 -22.29 -5.49 -0.46
N LEU A 2 -21.72 -4.67 0.44
CA LEU A 2 -20.28 -4.55 0.65
C LEU A 2 -19.63 -5.89 1.01
N VAL A 3 -20.30 -6.68 1.83
CA VAL A 3 -19.84 -8.00 2.29
C VAL A 3 -19.66 -8.99 1.13
N LEU A 4 -20.49 -8.91 0.10
CA LEU A 4 -20.37 -9.81 -1.05
C LEU A 4 -19.22 -9.46 -2.01
N GLN A 5 -18.69 -8.26 -1.91
CA GLN A 5 -17.67 -7.75 -2.84
C GLN A 5 -16.25 -7.62 -2.23
N HIS A 6 -16.09 -7.90 -0.93
CA HIS A 6 -14.77 -7.72 -0.29
C HIS A 6 -13.73 -8.79 -0.70
N HIS A 7 -14.14 -9.83 -1.40
CA HIS A 7 -13.25 -10.81 -2.03
C HIS A 7 -12.98 -10.53 -3.51
N GLU A 8 -13.61 -9.51 -4.08
CA GLU A 8 -13.28 -9.07 -5.42
C GLU A 8 -11.88 -8.43 -5.44
N ASN A 9 -11.11 -8.72 -6.48
CA ASN A 9 -9.82 -8.09 -6.72
C ASN A 9 -9.98 -6.95 -7.71
N PHE A 10 -9.23 -5.86 -7.51
CA PHE A 10 -9.35 -4.66 -8.33
C PHE A 10 -9.12 -4.91 -9.83
N ASN A 11 -8.28 -5.89 -10.17
CA ASN A 11 -7.99 -6.35 -11.53
C ASN A 11 -9.01 -7.36 -12.11
N GLY A 12 -10.09 -7.65 -11.39
CA GLY A 12 -11.14 -8.57 -11.87
C GLY A 12 -10.87 -10.07 -11.65
N THR A 13 -9.76 -10.43 -10.99
CA THR A 13 -9.42 -11.84 -10.70
C THR A 13 -10.06 -12.40 -9.44
N GLY A 14 -10.88 -11.61 -8.75
CA GLY A 14 -11.55 -11.99 -7.51
C GLY A 14 -12.88 -12.71 -7.72
N TYR A 15 -13.64 -12.87 -6.66
CA TYR A 15 -14.93 -13.54 -6.66
C TYR A 15 -15.92 -12.80 -5.74
N PRO A 16 -17.26 -13.01 -5.86
CA PRO A 16 -17.93 -14.05 -6.66
C PRO A 16 -18.23 -13.64 -8.10
N LYS A 17 -18.10 -12.38 -8.48
CA LYS A 17 -18.57 -11.87 -9.77
C LYS A 17 -17.44 -11.47 -10.74
N GLY A 18 -16.19 -11.43 -10.28
CA GLY A 18 -15.07 -10.96 -11.08
C GLY A 18 -15.19 -9.47 -11.48
N LEU A 19 -15.73 -8.65 -10.56
CA LEU A 19 -15.88 -7.21 -10.80
C LEU A 19 -14.50 -6.55 -10.86
N MET A 20 -14.36 -5.54 -11.74
CA MET A 20 -13.11 -4.84 -11.96
C MET A 20 -13.21 -3.35 -11.62
N GLY A 21 -12.17 -2.82 -11.00
CA GLY A 21 -12.00 -1.39 -10.78
C GLY A 21 -13.18 -0.76 -10.06
N ARG A 22 -13.80 0.25 -10.68
CA ARG A 22 -14.92 1.00 -10.11
C ARG A 22 -16.26 0.24 -10.09
N GLN A 23 -16.36 -0.91 -10.71
CA GLN A 23 -17.53 -1.81 -10.57
C GLN A 23 -17.63 -2.34 -9.14
N ILE A 24 -16.48 -2.44 -8.43
CA ILE A 24 -16.42 -2.79 -7.01
C ILE A 24 -16.75 -1.54 -6.20
N LYS A 25 -17.71 -1.63 -5.29
CA LYS A 25 -18.09 -0.51 -4.42
C LYS A 25 -16.90 -0.02 -3.60
N LEU A 26 -16.80 1.29 -3.41
CA LEU A 26 -15.69 1.92 -2.67
C LEU A 26 -15.43 1.26 -1.30
N GLY A 27 -16.50 1.05 -0.53
CA GLY A 27 -16.38 0.39 0.79
C GLY A 27 -15.82 -1.03 0.71
N ALA A 28 -16.15 -1.80 -0.33
CA ALA A 28 -15.61 -3.15 -0.53
C ALA A 28 -14.10 -3.10 -0.88
N ARG A 29 -13.68 -2.13 -1.69
CA ARG A 29 -12.25 -1.90 -2.00
C ARG A 29 -11.46 -1.50 -0.75
N ILE A 30 -12.04 -0.65 0.10
CA ILE A 30 -11.44 -0.29 1.40
C ILE A 30 -11.33 -1.51 2.31
N LEU A 31 -12.40 -2.28 2.46
CA LEU A 31 -12.40 -3.51 3.26
C LEU A 31 -11.37 -4.52 2.75
N ARG A 32 -11.18 -4.63 1.44
CA ARG A 32 -10.18 -5.51 0.84
C ARG A 32 -8.76 -5.17 1.32
N VAL A 33 -8.40 -3.90 1.33
CA VAL A 33 -7.09 -3.42 1.82
C VAL A 33 -6.94 -3.69 3.32
N LEU A 34 -7.94 -3.32 4.13
CA LEU A 34 -7.90 -3.50 5.58
C LEU A 34 -7.82 -4.96 5.99
N ASN A 35 -8.65 -5.82 5.38
CA ASN A 35 -8.66 -7.26 5.69
C ASN A 35 -7.35 -7.94 5.27
N THR A 36 -6.74 -7.51 4.16
CA THR A 36 -5.45 -8.03 3.72
C THR A 36 -4.36 -7.71 4.75
N TYR A 37 -4.29 -6.46 5.19
CA TYR A 37 -3.33 -6.04 6.22
C TYR A 37 -3.55 -6.76 7.55
N GLU A 38 -4.79 -6.83 8.00
CA GLU A 38 -5.15 -7.48 9.25
C GLU A 38 -4.81 -8.98 9.22
N ALA A 39 -5.12 -9.67 8.13
CA ALA A 39 -4.79 -11.09 7.99
C ALA A 39 -3.28 -11.37 8.03
N MET A 40 -2.46 -10.46 7.51
CA MET A 40 -1.00 -10.58 7.53
C MET A 40 -0.42 -10.28 8.92
N THR A 41 -0.92 -9.25 9.59
CA THR A 41 -0.37 -8.78 10.88
C THR A 41 -0.91 -9.54 12.08
N SER A 42 -2.10 -10.11 12.01
CA SER A 42 -2.70 -10.89 13.10
C SER A 42 -2.22 -12.35 13.13
N GLY A 43 -1.68 -12.86 12.03
CA GLY A 43 -1.26 -14.26 11.91
C GLY A 43 -2.43 -15.25 11.97
N ARG A 44 -3.58 -14.88 11.38
CA ARG A 44 -4.75 -15.77 11.34
C ARG A 44 -4.46 -17.10 10.64
N GLY A 45 -4.89 -18.17 11.26
CA GLY A 45 -4.72 -19.53 10.76
C GLY A 45 -3.30 -20.06 10.94
N TYR A 46 -2.80 -20.84 9.97
CA TYR A 46 -1.49 -21.48 10.02
C TYR A 46 -0.34 -20.59 9.52
N ARG A 47 -0.61 -19.31 9.23
CA ARG A 47 0.40 -18.38 8.74
C ARG A 47 1.10 -17.67 9.89
N ALA A 48 2.44 -17.60 9.81
CA ALA A 48 3.22 -16.81 10.73
C ALA A 48 2.81 -15.32 10.65
N LYS A 49 2.71 -14.68 11.81
CA LYS A 49 2.46 -13.25 11.92
C LYS A 49 3.59 -12.47 11.25
N LYS A 50 3.26 -11.55 10.34
CA LYS A 50 4.20 -10.64 9.71
C LYS A 50 4.28 -9.32 10.47
N SER A 51 5.43 -8.68 10.40
CA SER A 51 5.55 -7.31 10.89
C SER A 51 4.72 -6.35 10.00
N PRO A 52 4.36 -5.16 10.50
CA PRO A 52 3.68 -4.15 9.69
C PRO A 52 4.42 -3.82 8.38
N TYR A 53 5.75 -3.74 8.42
CA TYR A 53 6.57 -3.42 7.24
C TYR A 53 6.61 -4.54 6.20
N GLU A 54 6.78 -5.78 6.65
CA GLU A 54 6.70 -6.95 5.75
C GLU A 54 5.33 -7.04 5.09
N SER A 55 4.27 -6.79 5.85
CA SER A 55 2.90 -6.76 5.34
C SER A 55 2.71 -5.70 4.26
N ILE A 56 3.19 -4.48 4.51
CA ILE A 56 3.09 -3.38 3.55
C ILE A 56 3.92 -3.64 2.29
N ASN A 57 5.13 -4.20 2.41
CA ASN A 57 5.94 -4.55 1.25
C ASN A 57 5.26 -5.61 0.37
N GLU A 58 4.61 -6.61 0.97
CA GLU A 58 3.83 -7.60 0.23
C GLU A 58 2.58 -6.99 -0.41
N MET A 59 1.85 -6.16 0.34
CA MET A 59 0.68 -5.46 -0.19
C MET A 59 1.03 -4.47 -1.31
N GLN A 60 2.23 -3.91 -1.31
CA GLN A 60 2.73 -3.08 -2.40
C GLN A 60 2.80 -3.86 -3.72
N ASN A 61 3.30 -5.09 -3.68
CA ASN A 61 3.30 -5.97 -4.86
C ASN A 61 1.87 -6.27 -5.33
N MET A 62 0.94 -6.48 -4.38
CA MET A 62 -0.49 -6.65 -4.70
C MET A 62 -1.09 -5.39 -5.33
N ALA A 63 -0.70 -4.20 -4.90
CA ALA A 63 -1.16 -2.93 -5.48
C ALA A 63 -0.57 -2.69 -6.88
N ILE A 64 0.68 -3.07 -7.12
CA ILE A 64 1.32 -3.02 -8.45
C ILE A 64 0.60 -3.97 -9.42
N ALA A 65 0.24 -5.16 -8.97
CA ALA A 65 -0.53 -6.14 -9.74
C ALA A 65 -2.04 -5.83 -9.80
N GLU A 66 -2.46 -4.71 -9.22
CA GLU A 66 -3.87 -4.28 -9.10
C GLU A 66 -4.79 -5.32 -8.44
N VAL A 67 -4.28 -6.22 -7.63
CA VAL A 67 -5.09 -7.13 -6.82
C VAL A 67 -5.88 -6.35 -5.77
N ILE A 68 -5.26 -5.34 -5.16
CA ILE A 68 -5.91 -4.35 -4.31
C ILE A 68 -5.88 -2.97 -5.00
N ASP A 69 -6.83 -2.11 -4.65
CA ASP A 69 -6.90 -0.76 -5.21
C ASP A 69 -5.65 0.06 -4.84
N PRO A 70 -4.80 0.44 -5.81
CA PRO A 70 -3.53 1.12 -5.51
C PRO A 70 -3.72 2.51 -4.92
N VAL A 71 -4.81 3.21 -5.24
CA VAL A 71 -5.11 4.53 -4.68
C VAL A 71 -5.50 4.42 -3.21
N ILE A 72 -6.35 3.45 -2.88
CA ILE A 72 -6.76 3.20 -1.49
C ILE A 72 -5.56 2.70 -0.68
N PHE A 73 -4.76 1.82 -1.23
CA PHE A 73 -3.55 1.33 -0.56
C PHE A 73 -2.58 2.46 -0.21
N LYS A 74 -2.32 3.40 -1.14
CA LYS A 74 -1.49 4.57 -0.87
C LYS A 74 -2.04 5.42 0.29
N LYS A 75 -3.34 5.68 0.30
CA LYS A 75 -3.99 6.41 1.40
C LYS A 75 -3.90 5.66 2.72
N PHE A 76 -4.00 4.33 2.68
CA PHE A 76 -3.84 3.49 3.85
C PHE A 76 -2.42 3.57 4.43
N CYS A 77 -1.39 3.53 3.59
CA CYS A 77 0.00 3.73 4.02
C CYS A 77 0.22 5.08 4.70
N LEU A 78 -0.38 6.15 4.15
CA LEU A 78 -0.34 7.48 4.77
C LEU A 78 -1.04 7.50 6.13
N PHE A 79 -2.21 6.89 6.23
CA PHE A 79 -2.97 6.80 7.47
C PHE A 79 -2.16 6.10 8.57
N LEU A 80 -1.45 5.03 8.23
CA LEU A 80 -0.58 4.31 9.18
C LEU A 80 0.71 5.06 9.53
N ARG A 81 0.99 6.20 8.88
CA ARG A 81 2.23 6.97 9.06
C ARG A 81 3.50 6.12 8.90
N LEU A 82 3.49 5.21 7.92
CA LEU A 82 4.59 4.28 7.68
C LEU A 82 5.84 4.93 7.11
N PHE A 83 5.75 6.20 6.72
CA PHE A 83 6.86 6.97 6.17
C PHE A 83 7.19 8.15 7.09
N PRO A 84 7.62 7.91 8.34
CA PRO A 84 7.96 9.00 9.22
C PRO A 84 9.17 9.78 8.69
N LYS A 85 9.25 11.06 9.04
CA LYS A 85 10.42 11.90 8.75
C LYS A 85 11.69 11.20 9.24
N GLY A 86 12.70 11.11 8.38
CA GLY A 86 13.95 10.42 8.66
C GLY A 86 13.98 8.94 8.27
N ALA A 87 12.85 8.35 7.87
CA ALA A 87 12.83 6.99 7.32
C ALA A 87 13.59 6.93 5.99
N CYS A 88 14.30 5.84 5.76
CA CYS A 88 14.94 5.56 4.47
C CYS A 88 14.06 4.63 3.63
N VAL A 89 13.79 5.03 2.40
CA VAL A 89 13.04 4.21 1.43
C VAL A 89 13.91 3.91 0.23
N THR A 90 13.76 2.71 -0.32
CA THR A 90 14.47 2.31 -1.53
C THR A 90 13.44 2.07 -2.64
N ASP A 91 13.66 2.67 -3.80
CA ASP A 91 12.79 2.46 -4.96
C ASP A 91 13.07 1.13 -5.68
N LEU A 92 12.29 0.85 -6.73
CA LEU A 92 12.43 -0.38 -7.49
C LEU A 92 13.75 -0.46 -8.27
N ASP A 93 14.38 0.66 -8.54
CA ASP A 93 15.66 0.78 -9.24
C ASP A 93 16.86 0.68 -8.26
N GLY A 94 16.58 0.57 -6.95
CA GLY A 94 17.60 0.44 -5.91
C GLY A 94 18.14 1.76 -5.37
N ALA A 95 17.59 2.90 -5.78
CA ALA A 95 17.97 4.21 -5.25
C ALA A 95 17.34 4.45 -3.86
N SER A 96 18.14 4.98 -2.94
CA SER A 96 17.70 5.26 -1.57
C SER A 96 17.36 6.74 -1.38
N TYR A 97 16.29 6.99 -0.67
CA TYR A 97 15.76 8.32 -0.37
C TYR A 97 15.45 8.46 1.10
N LEU A 98 15.71 9.63 1.65
CA LEU A 98 15.35 9.99 3.01
C LEU A 98 14.01 10.73 3.01
N VAL A 99 13.05 10.27 3.78
CA VAL A 99 11.76 10.96 3.95
C VAL A 99 11.99 12.28 4.66
N LYS A 100 11.76 13.40 3.96
CA LYS A 100 11.94 14.74 4.48
C LYS A 100 10.68 15.26 5.15
N ASP A 101 9.53 15.03 4.51
CA ASP A 101 8.26 15.57 4.97
C ASP A 101 7.08 14.71 4.50
N MET A 102 5.98 14.77 5.24
CA MET A 102 4.75 14.06 4.94
C MET A 102 3.56 14.99 5.13
N HIS A 103 2.87 15.25 4.03
CA HIS A 103 1.65 16.04 4.02
C HIS A 103 0.43 15.12 3.92
N VAL A 104 -0.16 14.76 5.05
CA VAL A 104 -1.29 13.82 5.13
C VAL A 104 -2.50 14.33 4.35
N GLU A 105 -2.80 15.62 4.42
CA GLU A 105 -3.95 16.24 3.75
C GLU A 105 -3.87 16.19 2.23
N SER A 106 -2.69 16.47 1.67
CA SER A 106 -2.45 16.43 0.23
C SER A 106 -2.08 15.04 -0.30
N GLY A 107 -1.83 14.09 0.61
CA GLY A 107 -1.36 12.75 0.24
C GLY A 107 0.05 12.73 -0.33
N ASN A 108 0.87 13.73 -0.06
CA ASN A 108 2.23 13.83 -0.57
C ASN A 108 3.25 13.39 0.47
N ILE A 109 4.18 12.53 0.07
CA ILE A 109 5.38 12.18 0.83
C ILE A 109 6.58 12.62 0.02
N ILE A 110 7.33 13.58 0.54
CA ILE A 110 8.51 14.12 -0.10
C ILE A 110 9.74 13.41 0.46
N ALA A 111 10.50 12.77 -0.41
CA ALA A 111 11.78 12.19 -0.07
C ALA A 111 12.91 12.82 -0.89
N LEU A 112 14.10 12.82 -0.30
CA LEU A 112 15.33 13.30 -0.94
C LEU A 112 16.27 12.13 -1.17
N SER A 113 16.80 12.01 -2.39
CA SER A 113 17.93 11.12 -2.67
C SER A 113 19.21 11.66 -2.04
N GLN A 114 20.25 10.82 -1.96
CA GLN A 114 21.61 11.25 -1.58
C GLN A 114 22.14 12.40 -2.44
N ARG A 115 21.65 12.51 -3.68
CA ARG A 115 21.97 13.61 -4.62
C ARG A 115 20.99 14.79 -4.52
N HIS A 116 20.19 14.89 -3.45
CA HIS A 116 19.18 15.94 -3.20
C HIS A 116 18.07 16.02 -4.27
N LYS A 117 17.88 14.98 -5.07
CA LYS A 117 16.73 14.89 -5.98
C LYS A 117 15.46 14.66 -5.15
N LYS A 118 14.50 15.59 -5.26
CA LYS A 118 13.18 15.43 -4.62
C LYS A 118 12.34 14.47 -5.44
N ILE A 119 11.71 13.52 -4.76
CA ILE A 119 10.65 12.70 -5.34
C ILE A 119 9.41 12.74 -4.45
N ASN A 120 8.25 12.60 -5.07
CA ASN A 120 7.01 12.37 -4.36
C ASN A 120 6.75 10.87 -4.36
N ILE A 121 6.98 10.23 -3.24
CA ILE A 121 6.86 8.76 -3.08
C ILE A 121 5.48 8.26 -3.51
N ILE A 122 4.43 9.04 -3.25
CA ILE A 122 3.06 8.62 -3.58
C ILE A 122 2.75 8.74 -5.07
N GLN A 123 3.27 9.75 -5.74
CA GLN A 123 3.04 9.91 -7.18
C GLN A 123 3.80 8.86 -7.99
N GLU A 124 5.04 8.59 -7.63
CA GLU A 124 5.87 7.63 -8.33
C GLU A 124 5.65 6.20 -7.86
N PHE A 125 5.20 6.00 -6.61
CA PHE A 125 4.93 4.73 -5.92
C PHE A 125 5.83 3.56 -6.38
N ARG A 126 7.15 3.77 -6.27
CA ARG A 126 8.19 2.85 -6.71
C ARG A 126 9.01 2.30 -5.55
N ILE A 127 8.39 2.18 -4.38
CA ILE A 127 9.13 1.76 -3.18
C ILE A 127 9.30 0.24 -3.18
N LYS A 128 10.52 -0.21 -3.09
CA LYS A 128 10.89 -1.63 -2.95
C LYS A 128 10.97 -2.04 -1.49
N THR A 129 11.59 -1.22 -0.67
CA THR A 129 11.75 -1.47 0.77
C THR A 129 11.60 -0.19 1.57
N LEU A 130 11.10 -0.34 2.78
CA LEU A 130 11.00 0.72 3.77
C LEU A 130 11.87 0.33 4.96
N ASN A 131 12.93 1.10 5.20
CA ASN A 131 13.82 0.94 6.34
C ASN A 131 13.63 2.13 7.29
N LEU A 132 13.32 1.82 8.52
CA LEU A 132 13.19 2.78 9.60
C LEU A 132 14.49 2.90 10.40
#